data_9b132dc1ad32107976ae377baa66baba
#
_entry.id   9b132dc1ad32107976ae377baa66baba
#
_cell.length_a   1.000
_cell.length_b   1.000
_cell.length_c   1.000
_cell.angle_alpha   90.00
_cell.angle_beta   90.00
_cell.angle_gamma   90.00
#
_symmetry.space_group_name_H-M   'P 1'
#
loop_
_entity.id
_entity.type
_entity.pdbx_description
1 polymer ?
#
loop_
_entity_poly.entity_id
_entity_poly.type
_entity_poly.pdbx_seq_one_letter_code
_entity_poly.pdbx_strand_id
1 'polypeptide(L)'
;MKRIALVCLCTFAFMSMAFAIEVDQSELKQAGNTPIEFINYTGPHAEIDTLRAIADIGESLAGAAQRGRAGDTNRYAVIHAVDPSVKAGLDADIMIIGGGARVDHINNLRVIIAGYLQRAYGYSEKDAKTIAHFVTIYNAVYRGDMNMFKSKYKAVVIKNLATDKVGLALRYDEWPGKTQIVIPLSDQKYSGTLSTIDTKSLSDKNVVDKMREQDDKDIATRKDMIDLKERESSAARDRADVAQKNAAAARKDADTKRNEAASAQKEADKSKTAAVQSKQDAEKARKDAEAAKKKAAQSEKAAAAAQKQAQKNPNDRKAAEEAAKKQQEAAKNKQEASDKDKTAAEKANAAKKGDQEAATKQKEADAKQKAANEAAKQAQDKEREASSEKQFADTKEQEAQSDRKDVAADTRKIIEEKREERKAQDEAAFASALPGAMLKVVDSGSLLSEVVLLDLKTEKPLKTSSLNTIRGRALIEGTDSLIAIAGSKSGNQMITLVAINPRTLEMTKQATVPIAAQSLLIQADDSYYAVIEQSGKNYLARFNNNLEMQAKSSVTVLPYTAISVTEKGLLVQDTANNIRLLNANNLAEAIK
;
A
#
# COMPACT_ATOMS: atom_id res chain seq x y z
N MET A 1 -4.17 -48.94 -79.94
CA MET A 1 -4.33 -49.36 -78.53
C MET A 1 -3.12 -48.88 -77.76
N LYS A 2 -3.26 -47.77 -77.00
CA LYS A 2 -2.45 -47.40 -75.89
C LYS A 2 -3.04 -46.06 -75.32
N ARG A 3 -3.73 -46.16 -74.22
CA ARG A 3 -4.31 -45.04 -73.49
C ARG A 3 -3.15 -44.33 -72.74
N ILE A 4 -2.94 -43.05 -73.01
CA ILE A 4 -2.06 -42.21 -72.28
C ILE A 4 -2.95 -41.47 -71.30
N ALA A 5 -2.86 -41.77 -69.98
CA ALA A 5 -3.51 -41.06 -68.92
C ALA A 5 -2.71 -39.78 -68.64
N LEU A 6 -3.32 -38.64 -68.97
CA LEU A 6 -2.83 -37.29 -68.59
C LEU A 6 -3.20 -37.04 -67.11
N VAL A 7 -2.21 -37.14 -66.23
CA VAL A 7 -2.37 -36.72 -64.82
C VAL A 7 -2.22 -35.19 -64.78
N CYS A 8 -3.33 -34.49 -64.72
CA CYS A 8 -3.33 -33.08 -64.36
C CYS A 8 -3.03 -32.92 -62.85
N LEU A 9 -1.79 -32.53 -62.57
CA LEU A 9 -1.39 -32.11 -61.23
C LEU A 9 -1.93 -30.69 -60.99
N CYS A 10 -3.13 -30.60 -60.43
CA CYS A 10 -3.64 -29.33 -59.93
C CYS A 10 -2.90 -28.99 -58.62
N THR A 11 -1.83 -28.23 -58.72
CA THR A 11 -1.26 -27.52 -57.57
C THR A 11 -2.24 -26.45 -57.14
N PHE A 12 -3.08 -26.78 -56.13
CA PHE A 12 -3.83 -25.78 -55.38
C PHE A 12 -2.80 -24.96 -54.58
N ALA A 13 -2.39 -23.84 -55.12
CA ALA A 13 -1.78 -22.78 -54.33
C ALA A 13 -2.88 -22.25 -53.42
N PHE A 14 -2.90 -22.68 -52.17
CA PHE A 14 -3.63 -21.98 -51.11
C PHE A 14 -2.94 -20.63 -50.95
N MET A 15 -3.39 -19.65 -51.71
CA MET A 15 -3.26 -18.25 -51.33
C MET A 15 -4.11 -18.08 -50.10
N SER A 16 -3.50 -18.08 -48.92
CA SER A 16 -4.08 -17.57 -47.72
C SER A 16 -4.35 -16.08 -47.96
N MET A 17 -5.52 -15.74 -48.47
CA MET A 17 -6.02 -14.38 -48.37
C MET A 17 -6.17 -14.09 -46.90
N ALA A 18 -5.22 -13.34 -46.32
CA ALA A 18 -5.44 -12.65 -45.10
C ALA A 18 -6.62 -11.68 -45.33
N PHE A 19 -7.81 -12.09 -44.93
CA PHE A 19 -8.93 -11.17 -44.85
C PHE A 19 -8.56 -10.16 -43.79
N ALA A 20 -8.18 -8.96 -44.18
CA ALA A 20 -8.33 -7.81 -43.33
C ALA A 20 -9.81 -7.73 -43.01
N ILE A 21 -10.18 -7.96 -41.77
CA ILE A 21 -11.55 -7.74 -41.32
C ILE A 21 -11.74 -6.23 -41.37
N GLU A 22 -12.23 -5.72 -42.49
CA GLU A 22 -12.75 -4.37 -42.59
C GLU A 22 -14.06 -4.35 -41.82
N VAL A 23 -14.04 -3.86 -40.61
CA VAL A 23 -15.26 -3.55 -39.89
C VAL A 23 -15.75 -2.19 -40.37
N ASP A 24 -16.98 -2.15 -40.86
CA ASP A 24 -17.64 -0.91 -41.31
C ASP A 24 -17.66 0.09 -40.12
N GLN A 25 -17.15 1.30 -40.36
CA GLN A 25 -17.17 2.35 -39.33
C GLN A 25 -18.61 2.71 -38.88
N SER A 26 -19.61 2.43 -39.68
CA SER A 26 -21.02 2.60 -39.33
C SER A 26 -21.48 1.54 -38.31
N GLU A 27 -21.02 0.31 -38.42
CA GLU A 27 -21.27 -0.76 -37.42
C GLU A 27 -20.60 -0.45 -36.08
N LEU A 28 -19.38 0.09 -36.10
CA LEU A 28 -18.69 0.54 -34.88
C LEU A 28 -19.42 1.69 -34.17
N LYS A 29 -20.06 2.57 -34.90
CA LYS A 29 -20.86 3.67 -34.34
C LYS A 29 -22.19 3.20 -33.76
N GLN A 30 -22.77 2.13 -34.31
CA GLN A 30 -24.01 1.52 -33.80
C GLN A 30 -23.77 0.63 -32.59
N ALA A 31 -22.54 0.18 -32.39
CA ALA A 31 -22.12 -0.76 -31.36
C ALA A 31 -21.91 -0.13 -29.97
N GLY A 32 -22.64 0.90 -29.60
CA GLY A 32 -22.56 1.54 -28.28
C GLY A 32 -22.77 0.62 -27.08
N ASN A 33 -23.22 -0.63 -27.31
CA ASN A 33 -23.47 -1.65 -26.29
C ASN A 33 -22.72 -2.98 -26.53
N THR A 34 -21.82 -3.06 -27.54
CA THR A 34 -21.07 -4.29 -27.79
C THR A 34 -19.86 -4.42 -26.87
N PRO A 35 -19.38 -5.66 -26.62
CA PRO A 35 -18.11 -5.92 -25.91
C PRO A 35 -16.96 -5.11 -26.51
N ILE A 36 -16.00 -4.71 -25.66
CA ILE A 36 -14.75 -4.12 -26.17
C ILE A 36 -13.91 -5.23 -26.77
N GLU A 37 -14.06 -5.44 -28.08
CA GLU A 37 -13.17 -6.28 -28.86
C GLU A 37 -12.17 -5.41 -29.60
N PHE A 38 -10.88 -5.68 -29.38
CA PHE A 38 -9.83 -4.99 -30.11
C PHE A 38 -9.65 -5.65 -31.47
N ILE A 39 -9.87 -4.88 -32.51
CA ILE A 39 -9.72 -5.34 -33.89
C ILE A 39 -8.25 -5.25 -34.26
N ASN A 40 -7.60 -6.40 -34.40
CA ASN A 40 -6.17 -6.51 -34.64
C ASN A 40 -5.87 -6.94 -36.07
N TYR A 41 -4.73 -6.49 -36.59
CA TYR A 41 -4.20 -6.97 -37.86
C TYR A 41 -3.60 -8.36 -37.70
N THR A 42 -3.95 -9.28 -38.57
CA THR A 42 -3.46 -10.66 -38.57
C THR A 42 -2.42 -10.94 -39.67
N GLY A 43 -1.98 -9.90 -40.37
CA GLY A 43 -0.96 -10.01 -41.44
C GLY A 43 0.45 -10.20 -40.88
N PRO A 44 1.46 -10.25 -41.77
CA PRO A 44 2.84 -10.43 -41.36
C PRO A 44 3.28 -9.28 -40.44
N HIS A 45 3.79 -9.62 -39.27
CA HIS A 45 4.32 -8.66 -38.33
C HIS A 45 5.58 -7.99 -38.88
N ALA A 46 5.73 -6.68 -38.59
CA ALA A 46 6.97 -6.00 -38.95
C ALA A 46 8.07 -6.32 -37.93
N GLU A 47 9.28 -6.35 -38.36
CA GLU A 47 10.61 -6.35 -37.73
C GLU A 47 10.83 -6.85 -36.29
N ILE A 48 9.85 -6.78 -35.36
CA ILE A 48 9.93 -7.22 -33.96
C ILE A 48 8.83 -8.24 -33.72
N ASP A 49 9.18 -9.49 -33.72
CA ASP A 49 8.25 -10.62 -33.67
C ASP A 49 8.38 -11.49 -32.41
N THR A 50 9.37 -11.23 -31.54
CA THR A 50 9.53 -11.98 -30.30
C THR A 50 8.91 -11.24 -29.12
N LEU A 51 8.23 -11.96 -28.24
CA LEU A 51 7.65 -11.39 -27.00
C LEU A 51 8.71 -10.67 -26.16
N ARG A 52 9.94 -11.16 -26.15
CA ARG A 52 11.04 -10.51 -25.42
C ARG A 52 11.39 -9.15 -26.02
N ALA A 53 11.57 -9.07 -27.33
CA ALA A 53 11.90 -7.82 -28.02
C ALA A 53 10.76 -6.79 -27.88
N ILE A 54 9.50 -7.24 -27.85
CA ILE A 54 8.34 -6.39 -27.60
C ILE A 54 8.35 -5.86 -26.15
N ALA A 55 8.62 -6.71 -25.17
CA ALA A 55 8.73 -6.30 -23.76
C ALA A 55 9.88 -5.30 -23.54
N ASP A 56 11.02 -5.49 -24.22
CA ASP A 56 12.18 -4.60 -24.13
C ASP A 56 11.88 -3.15 -24.54
N ILE A 57 10.88 -2.93 -25.41
CA ILE A 57 10.39 -1.60 -25.74
C ILE A 57 9.87 -0.91 -24.45
N GLY A 58 9.03 -1.59 -23.70
CA GLY A 58 8.49 -1.06 -22.42
C GLY A 58 9.60 -0.91 -21.37
N GLU A 59 10.45 -1.90 -21.20
CA GLU A 59 11.56 -1.86 -20.23
C GLU A 59 12.51 -0.69 -20.50
N SER A 60 12.80 -0.37 -21.77
CA SER A 60 13.68 0.73 -22.14
C SER A 60 13.11 2.10 -21.77
N LEU A 61 11.79 2.25 -21.74
CA LEU A 61 11.12 3.49 -21.35
C LEU A 61 11.21 3.76 -19.84
N ALA A 62 11.26 2.72 -19.02
CA ALA A 62 11.22 2.83 -17.57
C ALA A 62 12.42 3.58 -16.96
N GLY A 63 13.62 3.31 -17.46
CA GLY A 63 14.85 3.91 -16.92
C GLY A 63 14.98 5.43 -17.08
N ALA A 64 14.21 6.01 -17.99
CA ALA A 64 14.22 7.44 -18.28
C ALA A 64 12.92 8.15 -17.84
N ALA A 65 11.85 7.42 -17.55
CA ALA A 65 10.57 7.97 -17.08
C ALA A 65 10.72 8.77 -15.78
N GLN A 66 11.59 8.33 -14.88
CA GLN A 66 11.90 9.02 -13.62
C GLN A 66 12.42 10.46 -13.81
N ARG A 67 12.89 10.82 -14.99
CA ARG A 67 13.39 12.17 -15.35
C ARG A 67 12.32 13.03 -16.03
N GLY A 68 11.06 12.61 -16.02
CA GLY A 68 9.91 13.33 -16.54
C GLY A 68 9.43 12.83 -17.89
N ARG A 69 10.30 12.68 -18.89
CA ARG A 69 9.95 12.18 -20.23
C ARG A 69 11.02 11.23 -20.74
N ALA A 70 10.58 10.10 -21.28
CA ALA A 70 11.47 9.08 -21.84
C ALA A 70 11.00 8.61 -23.20
N GLY A 71 11.95 8.13 -24.00
CA GLY A 71 11.70 7.48 -25.27
C GLY A 71 11.68 8.41 -26.49
N ASP A 72 11.42 7.80 -27.65
CA ASP A 72 11.29 8.48 -28.92
C ASP A 72 9.83 8.80 -29.21
N THR A 73 9.48 10.07 -29.31
CA THR A 73 8.10 10.54 -29.56
C THR A 73 7.56 10.15 -30.92
N ASN A 74 8.43 9.77 -31.84
CA ASN A 74 8.00 9.22 -33.13
C ASN A 74 7.57 7.75 -33.03
N ARG A 75 8.08 6.99 -32.03
CA ARG A 75 7.71 5.58 -31.83
C ARG A 75 6.96 5.39 -30.51
N TYR A 76 7.68 5.33 -29.41
CA TYR A 76 7.10 5.19 -28.07
C TYR A 76 7.76 6.15 -27.11
N ALA A 77 6.96 6.83 -26.31
CA ALA A 77 7.45 7.69 -25.24
C ALA A 77 6.55 7.58 -24.01
N VAL A 78 7.11 7.86 -22.85
CA VAL A 78 6.35 7.98 -21.58
C VAL A 78 6.62 9.35 -20.97
N ILE A 79 5.57 10.01 -20.53
CA ILE A 79 5.61 11.22 -19.71
C ILE A 79 5.20 10.83 -18.29
N HIS A 80 6.12 10.98 -17.34
CA HIS A 80 5.84 10.82 -15.91
C HIS A 80 5.25 12.13 -15.37
N ALA A 81 3.92 12.24 -15.36
CA ALA A 81 3.18 13.44 -15.00
C ALA A 81 2.78 13.39 -13.51
N VAL A 82 3.70 13.82 -12.63
CA VAL A 82 3.55 13.77 -11.18
C VAL A 82 3.75 15.17 -10.57
N ASP A 83 2.85 15.54 -9.66
CA ASP A 83 2.96 16.76 -8.86
C ASP A 83 2.77 16.43 -7.36
N PRO A 84 3.87 16.28 -6.60
CA PRO A 84 3.79 15.94 -5.18
C PRO A 84 3.29 17.10 -4.29
N SER A 85 3.22 18.31 -4.82
CA SER A 85 2.73 19.49 -4.09
C SER A 85 1.20 19.53 -4.02
N VAL A 86 0.52 18.90 -4.98
CA VAL A 86 -0.95 18.81 -5.08
C VAL A 86 -1.40 17.46 -4.54
N LYS A 87 -2.26 17.47 -3.53
CA LYS A 87 -2.79 16.23 -2.91
C LYS A 87 -4.08 15.74 -3.54
N ALA A 88 -4.84 16.62 -4.18
CA ALA A 88 -6.12 16.25 -4.79
C ALA A 88 -5.93 15.80 -6.24
N GLY A 89 -6.54 14.67 -6.61
CA GLY A 89 -6.44 14.09 -7.94
C GLY A 89 -5.28 13.09 -8.07
N LEU A 90 -5.32 12.31 -9.16
CA LEU A 90 -4.32 11.29 -9.47
C LEU A 90 -3.18 11.86 -10.30
N ASP A 91 -1.99 11.37 -10.06
CA ASP A 91 -0.86 11.45 -10.99
C ASP A 91 -1.01 10.37 -12.07
N ALA A 92 -0.24 10.44 -13.14
CA ALA A 92 -0.25 9.41 -14.18
C ALA A 92 1.06 9.32 -14.93
N ASP A 93 1.34 8.11 -15.45
CA ASP A 93 2.21 7.97 -16.61
C ASP A 93 1.37 8.04 -17.88
N ILE A 94 1.85 8.75 -18.86
CA ILE A 94 1.20 8.89 -20.17
C ILE A 94 2.10 8.24 -21.21
N MET A 95 1.72 7.04 -21.65
CA MET A 95 2.43 6.34 -22.72
C MET A 95 1.89 6.82 -24.07
N ILE A 96 2.77 7.34 -24.91
CA ILE A 96 2.46 7.88 -26.23
C ILE A 96 2.84 6.83 -27.28
N ILE A 97 1.89 6.49 -28.14
CA ILE A 97 2.14 5.71 -29.35
C ILE A 97 2.32 6.70 -30.50
N GLY A 98 3.57 6.91 -30.91
CA GLY A 98 3.94 7.85 -31.98
C GLY A 98 3.60 7.33 -33.38
N GLY A 99 3.62 8.21 -34.38
CA GLY A 99 3.27 7.86 -35.76
C GLY A 99 4.18 6.82 -36.43
N GLY A 100 5.40 6.67 -35.96
CA GLY A 100 6.33 5.62 -36.42
C GLY A 100 6.28 4.32 -35.61
N ALA A 101 5.37 4.22 -34.65
CA ALA A 101 5.19 2.98 -33.87
C ALA A 101 4.57 1.89 -34.75
N ARG A 102 5.00 0.65 -34.50
CA ARG A 102 4.50 -0.55 -35.17
C ARG A 102 3.95 -1.49 -34.10
N VAL A 103 2.69 -1.37 -33.81
CA VAL A 103 1.93 -2.21 -32.90
C VAL A 103 0.61 -2.55 -33.58
N ASP A 104 0.42 -3.81 -33.87
CA ASP A 104 -0.63 -4.32 -34.73
C ASP A 104 -1.54 -5.34 -34.04
N HIS A 105 -1.33 -5.55 -32.74
CA HIS A 105 -2.11 -6.49 -31.95
C HIS A 105 -2.19 -6.03 -30.49
N ILE A 106 -3.39 -6.17 -29.88
CA ILE A 106 -3.61 -5.76 -28.48
C ILE A 106 -2.66 -6.47 -27.51
N ASN A 107 -2.36 -7.74 -27.75
CA ASN A 107 -1.42 -8.48 -26.90
C ASN A 107 0.00 -7.91 -26.96
N ASN A 108 0.45 -7.45 -28.15
CA ASN A 108 1.75 -6.80 -28.29
C ASN A 108 1.79 -5.48 -27.48
N LEU A 109 0.73 -4.68 -27.53
CA LEU A 109 0.60 -3.47 -26.72
C LEU A 109 0.61 -3.79 -25.22
N ARG A 110 -0.13 -4.83 -24.79
CA ARG A 110 -0.12 -5.30 -23.40
C ARG A 110 1.26 -5.76 -22.95
N VAL A 111 2.04 -6.43 -23.81
CA VAL A 111 3.42 -6.85 -23.51
C VAL A 111 4.35 -5.63 -23.34
N ILE A 112 4.21 -4.58 -24.17
CA ILE A 112 4.97 -3.32 -24.02
C ILE A 112 4.64 -2.67 -22.66
N ILE A 113 3.35 -2.54 -22.33
CA ILE A 113 2.91 -1.96 -21.07
C ILE A 113 3.42 -2.81 -19.89
N ALA A 114 3.30 -4.14 -19.97
CA ALA A 114 3.79 -5.03 -18.91
C ALA A 114 5.32 -4.92 -18.70
N GLY A 115 6.12 -4.87 -19.77
CA GLY A 115 7.56 -4.64 -19.68
C GLY A 115 7.89 -3.29 -18.99
N TYR A 116 7.15 -2.24 -19.32
CA TYR A 116 7.28 -0.96 -18.65
C TYR A 116 6.98 -1.07 -17.14
N LEU A 117 5.86 -1.71 -16.77
CA LEU A 117 5.44 -1.86 -15.38
C LEU A 117 6.41 -2.70 -14.53
N GLN A 118 6.93 -3.78 -15.10
CA GLN A 118 7.95 -4.61 -14.44
C GLN A 118 9.21 -3.79 -14.12
N ARG A 119 9.71 -3.04 -15.10
CA ARG A 119 10.96 -2.30 -14.94
C ARG A 119 10.81 -1.02 -14.13
N ALA A 120 9.71 -0.27 -14.32
CA ALA A 120 9.48 1.00 -13.65
C ALA A 120 9.03 0.83 -12.20
N TYR A 121 8.19 -0.17 -11.92
CA TYR A 121 7.49 -0.34 -10.65
C TYR A 121 7.83 -1.63 -9.91
N GLY A 122 8.57 -2.55 -10.54
CA GLY A 122 8.97 -3.80 -9.92
C GLY A 122 7.85 -4.83 -9.78
N TYR A 123 6.76 -4.71 -10.55
CA TYR A 123 5.71 -5.72 -10.56
C TYR A 123 6.22 -7.07 -11.10
N SER A 124 5.66 -8.17 -10.58
CA SER A 124 5.89 -9.48 -11.16
C SER A 124 5.36 -9.53 -12.59
N GLU A 125 5.84 -10.44 -13.41
CA GLU A 125 5.35 -10.63 -14.78
C GLU A 125 3.82 -10.84 -14.81
N LYS A 126 3.30 -11.66 -13.90
CA LYS A 126 1.87 -11.92 -13.77
C LYS A 126 1.10 -10.63 -13.47
N ASP A 127 1.53 -9.88 -12.47
CA ASP A 127 0.85 -8.67 -12.05
C ASP A 127 0.90 -7.58 -13.11
N ALA A 128 2.06 -7.42 -13.76
CA ALA A 128 2.25 -6.48 -14.85
C ALA A 128 1.33 -6.79 -16.05
N LYS A 129 1.16 -8.06 -16.41
CA LYS A 129 0.22 -8.50 -17.45
C LYS A 129 -1.22 -8.22 -17.07
N THR A 130 -1.61 -8.49 -15.82
CA THR A 130 -2.94 -8.18 -15.29
C THR A 130 -3.23 -6.68 -15.36
N ILE A 131 -2.32 -5.86 -14.86
CA ILE A 131 -2.45 -4.39 -14.91
C ILE A 131 -2.53 -3.91 -16.37
N ALA A 132 -1.67 -4.40 -17.26
CA ALA A 132 -1.67 -4.03 -18.67
C ALA A 132 -2.99 -4.35 -19.36
N HIS A 133 -3.64 -5.47 -19.01
CA HIS A 133 -4.97 -5.81 -19.51
C HIS A 133 -6.00 -4.76 -19.07
N PHE A 134 -6.06 -4.44 -17.80
CA PHE A 134 -6.96 -3.40 -17.29
C PHE A 134 -6.65 -2.01 -17.84
N VAL A 135 -5.38 -1.65 -18.00
CA VAL A 135 -4.98 -0.37 -18.62
C VAL A 135 -5.53 -0.23 -20.03
N THR A 136 -5.46 -1.29 -20.85
CA THR A 136 -5.98 -1.24 -22.22
C THR A 136 -7.49 -1.05 -22.26
N ILE A 137 -8.24 -1.76 -21.41
CA ILE A 137 -9.70 -1.62 -21.32
C ILE A 137 -10.09 -0.26 -20.76
N TYR A 138 -9.43 0.19 -19.68
CA TYR A 138 -9.64 1.53 -19.10
C TYR A 138 -9.50 2.62 -20.14
N ASN A 139 -8.42 2.60 -20.92
CA ASN A 139 -8.18 3.59 -21.96
C ASN A 139 -9.14 3.47 -23.14
N ALA A 140 -9.69 2.29 -23.42
CA ALA A 140 -10.73 2.12 -24.44
C ALA A 140 -12.09 2.66 -23.95
N VAL A 141 -12.46 2.36 -22.70
CA VAL A 141 -13.71 2.86 -22.08
C VAL A 141 -13.76 4.38 -22.05
N TYR A 142 -12.65 5.03 -21.71
CA TYR A 142 -12.57 6.48 -21.54
C TYR A 142 -11.90 7.21 -22.69
N ARG A 143 -11.87 6.61 -23.89
CA ARG A 143 -11.30 7.27 -25.07
C ARG A 143 -11.98 8.60 -25.36
N GLY A 144 -11.20 9.69 -25.39
CA GLY A 144 -11.66 11.04 -25.68
C GLY A 144 -12.49 11.72 -24.58
N ASP A 145 -12.76 11.04 -23.46
CA ASP A 145 -13.53 11.61 -22.35
C ASP A 145 -12.69 12.53 -21.47
N MET A 146 -12.36 13.71 -21.98
CA MET A 146 -11.60 14.70 -21.23
C MET A 146 -12.29 15.19 -19.94
N ASN A 147 -13.62 15.05 -19.84
CA ASN A 147 -14.33 15.46 -18.62
C ASN A 147 -14.03 14.47 -17.49
N MET A 148 -14.04 13.18 -17.79
CA MET A 148 -13.62 12.14 -16.83
C MET A 148 -12.18 12.38 -16.39
N PHE A 149 -11.24 12.57 -17.33
CA PHE A 149 -9.84 12.80 -16.97
C PHE A 149 -9.66 14.07 -16.11
N LYS A 150 -10.29 15.19 -16.47
CA LYS A 150 -10.25 16.42 -15.67
C LYS A 150 -10.82 16.26 -14.27
N SER A 151 -11.81 15.38 -14.09
CA SER A 151 -12.40 15.14 -12.77
C SER A 151 -11.55 14.29 -11.84
N LYS A 152 -10.73 13.40 -12.41
CA LYS A 152 -9.92 12.43 -11.63
C LYS A 152 -8.46 12.83 -11.48
N TYR A 153 -7.87 13.53 -12.44
CA TYR A 153 -6.41 13.73 -12.51
C TYR A 153 -5.99 15.16 -12.21
N LYS A 154 -4.76 15.28 -11.72
CA LYS A 154 -4.10 16.57 -11.44
C LYS A 154 -3.87 17.38 -12.71
N ALA A 155 -3.75 18.70 -12.59
CA ALA A 155 -3.49 19.59 -13.71
C ALA A 155 -2.21 19.25 -14.49
N VAL A 156 -1.19 18.70 -13.81
CA VAL A 156 0.06 18.23 -14.44
C VAL A 156 -0.18 17.11 -15.44
N VAL A 157 -1.15 16.23 -15.20
CA VAL A 157 -1.56 15.19 -16.15
C VAL A 157 -2.34 15.80 -17.30
N ILE A 158 -3.37 16.60 -16.99
CA ILE A 158 -4.30 17.16 -17.98
C ILE A 158 -3.60 18.01 -19.04
N LYS A 159 -2.59 18.80 -18.66
CA LYS A 159 -1.81 19.62 -19.61
C LYS A 159 -1.02 18.80 -20.66
N ASN A 160 -0.78 17.52 -20.39
CA ASN A 160 -0.08 16.62 -21.30
C ASN A 160 -1.02 15.74 -22.15
N LEU A 161 -2.34 15.83 -21.95
CA LEU A 161 -3.34 15.09 -22.70
C LEU A 161 -3.92 15.92 -23.84
N ALA A 162 -4.15 15.25 -24.97
CA ALA A 162 -4.87 15.82 -26.12
C ALA A 162 -6.19 15.07 -26.30
N THR A 163 -7.29 15.81 -26.47
CA THR A 163 -8.65 15.25 -26.54
C THR A 163 -8.82 14.24 -27.68
N ASP A 164 -8.15 14.48 -28.80
CA ASP A 164 -8.17 13.60 -29.98
C ASP A 164 -7.26 12.37 -29.86
N LYS A 165 -6.42 12.30 -28.82
CA LYS A 165 -5.42 11.24 -28.63
C LYS A 165 -5.60 10.45 -27.35
N VAL A 166 -6.23 11.02 -26.32
CA VAL A 166 -6.36 10.36 -25.02
C VAL A 166 -7.24 9.11 -25.11
N GLY A 167 -6.71 8.01 -24.58
CA GLY A 167 -7.35 6.70 -24.60
C GLY A 167 -6.99 5.86 -25.81
N LEU A 168 -7.56 4.67 -25.90
CA LEU A 168 -7.22 3.64 -26.88
C LEU A 168 -8.39 3.39 -27.83
N ALA A 169 -8.15 3.47 -29.14
CA ALA A 169 -9.14 3.08 -30.14
C ALA A 169 -9.30 1.56 -30.19
N LEU A 170 -10.45 1.08 -30.64
CA LEU A 170 -10.69 -0.35 -30.85
C LEU A 170 -9.85 -0.91 -32.03
N ARG A 171 -9.57 -0.10 -33.03
CA ARG A 171 -8.81 -0.49 -34.21
C ARG A 171 -7.34 -0.17 -34.05
N TYR A 172 -6.48 -1.16 -34.33
CA TYR A 172 -5.01 -1.03 -34.21
C TYR A 172 -4.43 0.04 -35.17
N ASP A 173 -5.00 0.19 -36.36
CA ASP A 173 -4.55 1.16 -37.37
C ASP A 173 -4.79 2.63 -36.96
N GLU A 174 -5.59 2.86 -35.93
CA GLU A 174 -5.79 4.18 -35.33
C GLU A 174 -4.82 4.47 -34.18
N TRP A 175 -3.99 3.53 -33.76
CA TRP A 175 -3.11 3.73 -32.59
C TRP A 175 -1.89 4.60 -32.89
N PRO A 176 -1.13 4.39 -33.99
CA PRO A 176 0.05 5.19 -34.27
C PRO A 176 -0.27 6.68 -34.47
N GLY A 177 0.38 7.53 -33.71
CA GLY A 177 0.26 8.99 -33.76
C GLY A 177 -1.02 9.57 -33.13
N LYS A 178 -1.98 8.71 -32.75
CA LYS A 178 -3.30 9.12 -32.24
C LYS A 178 -3.64 8.53 -30.86
N THR A 179 -2.66 8.06 -30.10
CA THR A 179 -2.92 7.37 -28.84
C THR A 179 -2.03 7.87 -27.71
N GLN A 180 -2.68 8.23 -26.61
CA GLN A 180 -2.07 8.51 -25.32
C GLN A 180 -2.74 7.61 -24.28
N ILE A 181 -1.99 6.60 -23.82
CA ILE A 181 -2.46 5.66 -22.81
C ILE A 181 -2.16 6.24 -21.43
N VAL A 182 -3.18 6.45 -20.64
CA VAL A 182 -3.09 6.95 -19.26
C VAL A 182 -3.00 5.77 -18.33
N ILE A 183 -1.92 5.72 -17.52
CA ILE A 183 -1.69 4.74 -16.48
C ILE A 183 -1.81 5.49 -15.14
N PRO A 184 -2.90 5.31 -14.39
CA PRO A 184 -3.16 6.06 -13.16
C PRO A 184 -2.16 5.66 -12.05
N LEU A 185 -1.64 6.66 -11.33
CA LEU A 185 -0.71 6.47 -10.23
C LEU A 185 -1.37 6.88 -8.90
N SER A 186 -1.23 6.05 -7.88
CA SER A 186 -1.66 6.37 -6.53
C SER A 186 -0.67 7.31 -5.83
N ASP A 187 -1.14 8.03 -4.81
CA ASP A 187 -0.27 8.87 -3.95
C ASP A 187 0.68 8.06 -3.06
N GLN A 188 0.52 6.73 -3.02
CA GLN A 188 1.35 5.84 -2.21
C GLN A 188 2.72 5.65 -2.85
N LYS A 189 3.75 6.10 -2.14
CA LYS A 189 5.15 5.89 -2.55
C LYS A 189 5.65 4.58 -1.96
N TYR A 190 5.94 3.61 -2.83
CA TYR A 190 6.71 2.44 -2.41
C TYR A 190 8.21 2.80 -2.28
N SER A 191 8.88 2.08 -1.38
CA SER A 191 10.31 2.28 -1.15
C SER A 191 11.08 2.21 -2.47
N GLY A 192 11.49 3.35 -2.92
CA GLY A 192 12.47 3.37 -3.98
C GLY A 192 12.26 4.36 -5.07
N THR A 193 11.06 4.86 -5.45
CA THR A 193 11.15 5.93 -6.45
C THR A 193 9.88 6.31 -7.20
N LEU A 194 8.99 5.37 -7.53
CA LEU A 194 7.82 5.65 -8.36
C LEU A 194 6.53 5.38 -7.57
N SER A 195 5.47 6.13 -7.89
CA SER A 195 4.15 5.88 -7.33
C SER A 195 3.64 4.52 -7.79
N THR A 196 2.83 3.85 -6.97
CA THR A 196 2.14 2.62 -7.36
C THR A 196 1.04 2.91 -8.36
N ILE A 197 0.70 1.91 -9.16
CA ILE A 197 -0.46 1.98 -10.04
C ILE A 197 -1.74 2.06 -9.21
N ASP A 198 -2.66 2.95 -9.56
CA ASP A 198 -3.98 3.01 -8.94
C ASP A 198 -4.91 1.95 -9.52
N THR A 199 -4.86 0.76 -8.94
CA THR A 199 -5.68 -0.38 -9.33
C THR A 199 -7.18 -0.14 -9.12
N LYS A 200 -7.57 0.80 -8.24
CA LYS A 200 -8.96 1.19 -8.02
C LYS A 200 -9.57 1.86 -9.26
N SER A 201 -8.87 2.85 -9.81
CA SER A 201 -9.34 3.52 -11.03
C SER A 201 -9.35 2.58 -12.23
N LEU A 202 -8.35 1.70 -12.35
CA LEU A 202 -8.27 0.73 -13.43
C LEU A 202 -9.40 -0.32 -13.38
N SER A 203 -9.92 -0.65 -12.21
CA SER A 203 -11.02 -1.59 -12.02
C SER A 203 -12.31 -0.91 -11.58
N ASP A 204 -12.56 0.31 -12.05
CA ASP A 204 -13.80 1.00 -11.77
C ASP A 204 -15.00 0.30 -12.44
N LYS A 205 -16.20 0.67 -11.99
CA LYS A 205 -17.45 0.01 -12.43
C LYS A 205 -17.58 -0.04 -13.95
N ASN A 206 -17.26 1.04 -14.67
CA ASN A 206 -17.44 1.09 -16.11
C ASN A 206 -16.48 0.13 -16.84
N VAL A 207 -15.24 0.02 -16.35
CA VAL A 207 -14.23 -0.93 -16.86
C VAL A 207 -14.69 -2.36 -16.63
N VAL A 208 -15.09 -2.67 -15.39
CA VAL A 208 -15.57 -4.01 -15.02
C VAL A 208 -16.84 -4.38 -15.79
N ASP A 209 -17.77 -3.44 -15.98
CA ASP A 209 -19.00 -3.69 -16.74
C ASP A 209 -18.67 -4.02 -18.21
N LYS A 210 -17.66 -3.36 -18.81
CA LYS A 210 -17.20 -3.72 -20.17
C LYS A 210 -16.51 -5.09 -20.23
N MET A 211 -15.77 -5.48 -19.20
CA MET A 211 -15.21 -6.84 -19.10
C MET A 211 -16.30 -7.90 -18.98
N ARG A 212 -17.42 -7.57 -18.32
CA ARG A 212 -18.58 -8.48 -18.17
C ARG A 212 -19.32 -8.74 -19.47
N GLU A 213 -19.16 -7.88 -20.47
CA GLU A 213 -19.76 -8.06 -21.80
C GLU A 213 -19.06 -9.15 -22.62
N GLN A 214 -17.83 -9.57 -22.25
CA GLN A 214 -17.14 -10.70 -22.87
C GLN A 214 -17.81 -12.03 -22.49
N ASP A 215 -17.69 -13.07 -23.32
CA ASP A 215 -18.33 -14.38 -23.11
C ASP A 215 -17.92 -15.04 -21.78
N ASP A 216 -16.63 -14.97 -21.45
CA ASP A 216 -16.10 -15.47 -20.19
C ASP A 216 -16.12 -14.44 -19.05
N LYS A 217 -16.70 -13.25 -19.32
CA LYS A 217 -16.78 -12.10 -18.43
C LYS A 217 -15.39 -11.69 -17.85
N ASP A 218 -14.31 -12.04 -18.54
CA ASP A 218 -12.91 -11.83 -18.11
C ASP A 218 -12.65 -12.32 -16.66
N ILE A 219 -13.32 -13.38 -16.25
CA ILE A 219 -13.29 -13.89 -14.88
C ILE A 219 -11.87 -14.15 -14.39
N ALA A 220 -11.01 -14.73 -15.23
CA ALA A 220 -9.62 -15.05 -14.87
C ALA A 220 -8.82 -13.78 -14.57
N THR A 221 -8.86 -12.81 -15.47
CA THR A 221 -8.13 -11.53 -15.33
C THR A 221 -8.64 -10.73 -14.13
N ARG A 222 -9.96 -10.74 -13.89
CA ARG A 222 -10.56 -10.07 -12.73
C ARG A 222 -10.16 -10.73 -11.42
N LYS A 223 -10.04 -12.06 -11.35
CA LYS A 223 -9.48 -12.77 -10.19
C LYS A 223 -8.02 -12.40 -9.95
N ASP A 224 -7.21 -12.32 -10.99
CA ASP A 224 -5.80 -11.90 -10.84
C ASP A 224 -5.68 -10.47 -10.28
N MET A 225 -6.58 -9.56 -10.64
CA MET A 225 -6.63 -8.22 -10.06
C MET A 225 -7.02 -8.24 -8.57
N ILE A 226 -7.94 -9.12 -8.18
CA ILE A 226 -8.29 -9.32 -6.76
C ILE A 226 -7.08 -9.80 -5.97
N ASP A 227 -6.39 -10.83 -6.48
CA ASP A 227 -5.18 -11.37 -5.85
C ASP A 227 -4.08 -10.30 -5.72
N LEU A 228 -3.94 -9.41 -6.73
CA LEU A 228 -3.01 -8.29 -6.67
C LEU A 228 -3.37 -7.32 -5.54
N LYS A 229 -4.64 -6.88 -5.45
CA LYS A 229 -5.13 -5.98 -4.40
C LYS A 229 -4.93 -6.57 -3.00
N GLU A 230 -5.09 -7.87 -2.84
CA GLU A 230 -4.84 -8.57 -1.56
C GLU A 230 -3.36 -8.56 -1.18
N ARG A 231 -2.47 -8.79 -2.15
CA ARG A 231 -1.03 -8.66 -1.89
C ARG A 231 -0.62 -7.22 -1.57
N GLU A 232 -1.20 -6.23 -2.26
CA GLU A 232 -0.99 -4.81 -1.94
C GLU A 232 -1.45 -4.49 -0.51
N SER A 233 -2.62 -4.99 -0.09
CA SER A 233 -3.13 -4.85 1.27
C SER A 233 -2.19 -5.48 2.30
N SER A 234 -1.75 -6.71 2.06
CA SER A 234 -0.83 -7.42 2.96
C SER A 234 0.50 -6.66 3.11
N ALA A 235 1.10 -6.27 2.00
CA ALA A 235 2.36 -5.51 2.01
C ALA A 235 2.21 -4.15 2.72
N ALA A 236 1.06 -3.48 2.56
CA ALA A 236 0.79 -2.22 3.25
C ALA A 236 0.62 -2.42 4.78
N ARG A 237 0.02 -3.53 5.21
CA ARG A 237 -0.05 -3.88 6.65
C ARG A 237 1.33 -4.10 7.25
N ASP A 238 2.20 -4.83 6.55
CA ASP A 238 3.57 -5.05 7.02
C ASP A 238 4.32 -3.71 7.16
N ARG A 239 4.14 -2.79 6.20
CA ARG A 239 4.73 -1.44 6.28
C ARG A 239 4.10 -0.62 7.41
N ALA A 240 2.79 -0.70 7.62
CA ALA A 240 2.10 -0.04 8.72
C ALA A 240 2.64 -0.49 10.08
N ASP A 241 2.88 -1.79 10.27
CA ASP A 241 3.45 -2.34 11.49
C ASP A 241 4.87 -1.82 11.74
N VAL A 242 5.71 -1.75 10.70
CA VAL A 242 7.05 -1.17 10.80
C VAL A 242 6.97 0.33 11.11
N ALA A 243 6.12 1.07 10.41
CA ALA A 243 5.93 2.51 10.63
C ALA A 243 5.39 2.79 12.05
N GLN A 244 4.50 1.96 12.58
CA GLN A 244 3.99 2.07 13.95
C GLN A 244 5.09 1.86 15.00
N LYS A 245 5.97 0.87 14.81
CA LYS A 245 7.14 0.68 15.68
C LYS A 245 8.07 1.89 15.63
N ASN A 246 8.33 2.42 14.44
CA ASN A 246 9.15 3.62 14.25
C ASN A 246 8.52 4.86 14.89
N ALA A 247 7.21 5.02 14.79
CA ALA A 247 6.46 6.10 15.43
C ALA A 247 6.55 6.00 16.97
N ALA A 248 6.39 4.80 17.54
CA ALA A 248 6.53 4.58 18.98
C ALA A 248 7.95 4.91 19.47
N ALA A 249 8.99 4.54 18.72
CA ALA A 249 10.37 4.89 19.03
C ALA A 249 10.61 6.40 18.96
N ALA A 250 10.10 7.07 17.93
CA ALA A 250 10.19 8.52 17.78
C ALA A 250 9.45 9.29 18.88
N ARG A 251 8.28 8.80 19.34
CA ARG A 251 7.58 9.36 20.51
C ARG A 251 8.44 9.29 21.77
N LYS A 252 9.04 8.13 22.02
CA LYS A 252 9.91 7.94 23.19
C LYS A 252 11.12 8.89 23.16
N ASP A 253 11.73 9.08 21.99
CA ASP A 253 12.83 10.05 21.81
C ASP A 253 12.36 11.49 22.05
N ALA A 254 11.19 11.86 21.50
CA ALA A 254 10.59 13.18 21.71
C ALA A 254 10.29 13.46 23.20
N ASP A 255 9.74 12.48 23.91
CA ASP A 255 9.46 12.61 25.35
C ASP A 255 10.75 12.74 26.16
N THR A 256 11.80 12.01 25.81
CA THR A 256 13.13 12.11 26.44
C THR A 256 13.69 13.52 26.24
N LYS A 257 13.72 14.02 25.02
CA LYS A 257 14.22 15.39 24.69
C LYS A 257 13.38 16.47 25.36
N ARG A 258 12.08 16.28 25.47
CA ARG A 258 11.18 17.20 26.18
C ARG A 258 11.52 17.28 27.67
N ASN A 259 11.79 16.15 28.31
CA ASN A 259 12.20 16.11 29.71
C ASN A 259 13.57 16.76 29.92
N GLU A 260 14.52 16.55 29.01
CA GLU A 260 15.84 17.19 29.04
C GLU A 260 15.72 18.71 28.85
N ALA A 261 14.86 19.17 27.94
CA ALA A 261 14.62 20.60 27.74
C ALA A 261 13.99 21.25 28.97
N ALA A 262 13.02 20.60 29.59
CA ALA A 262 12.39 21.08 30.83
C ALA A 262 13.41 21.16 32.00
N SER A 263 14.31 20.18 32.12
CA SER A 263 15.37 20.18 33.13
C SER A 263 16.38 21.30 32.88
N ALA A 264 16.81 21.50 31.63
CA ALA A 264 17.71 22.58 31.25
C ALA A 264 17.10 23.97 31.49
N GLN A 265 15.81 24.14 31.23
CA GLN A 265 15.10 25.40 31.50
C GLN A 265 15.08 25.70 33.00
N LYS A 266 14.81 24.68 33.86
CA LYS A 266 14.85 24.87 35.32
C LYS A 266 16.26 25.27 35.82
N GLU A 267 17.32 24.73 35.23
CA GLU A 267 18.70 25.14 35.56
C GLU A 267 19.01 26.57 35.09
N ALA A 268 18.58 26.93 33.90
CA ALA A 268 18.73 28.30 33.38
C ALA A 268 18.01 29.31 34.27
N ASP A 269 16.80 29.01 34.72
CA ASP A 269 16.03 29.87 35.61
C ASP A 269 16.70 30.03 36.99
N LYS A 270 17.27 28.96 37.55
CA LYS A 270 18.07 29.03 38.79
C LYS A 270 19.32 29.89 38.62
N SER A 271 20.07 29.68 37.52
CA SER A 271 21.25 30.51 37.23
C SER A 271 20.90 31.98 37.04
N LYS A 272 19.80 32.29 36.38
CA LYS A 272 19.28 33.65 36.21
C LYS A 272 18.92 34.31 37.54
N THR A 273 18.26 33.56 38.44
CA THR A 273 17.95 34.04 39.79
C THR A 273 19.21 34.33 40.61
N ALA A 274 20.21 33.43 40.54
CA ALA A 274 21.50 33.62 41.21
C ALA A 274 22.27 34.82 40.66
N ALA A 275 22.25 35.04 39.34
CA ALA A 275 22.85 36.21 38.70
C ALA A 275 22.21 37.55 39.16
N VAL A 276 20.88 37.56 39.26
CA VAL A 276 20.14 38.75 39.81
C VAL A 276 20.56 39.04 41.25
N GLN A 277 20.65 38.02 42.11
CA GLN A 277 21.10 38.19 43.49
C GLN A 277 22.53 38.70 43.55
N SER A 278 23.45 38.15 42.75
CA SER A 278 24.84 38.59 42.66
C SER A 278 24.96 40.09 42.23
N LYS A 279 24.11 40.56 41.32
CA LYS A 279 24.04 41.97 40.92
C LYS A 279 23.57 42.86 42.06
N GLN A 280 22.56 42.44 42.80
CA GLN A 280 22.08 43.21 43.97
C GLN A 280 23.16 43.33 45.04
N ASP A 281 23.89 42.23 45.30
CA ASP A 281 24.99 42.23 46.25
C ASP A 281 26.15 43.11 45.79
N ALA A 282 26.48 43.11 44.49
CA ALA A 282 27.51 44.00 43.90
C ALA A 282 27.13 45.47 43.99
N GLU A 283 25.88 45.79 43.70
CA GLU A 283 25.38 47.16 43.79
C GLU A 283 25.40 47.68 45.24
N LYS A 284 25.02 46.84 46.21
CA LYS A 284 25.11 47.15 47.65
C LYS A 284 26.58 47.41 48.05
N ALA A 285 27.49 46.52 47.70
CA ALA A 285 28.92 46.67 48.02
C ALA A 285 29.52 47.91 47.39
N ARG A 286 29.10 48.29 46.17
CA ARG A 286 29.50 49.55 45.52
C ARG A 286 29.05 50.77 46.30
N LYS A 287 27.80 50.81 46.74
CA LYS A 287 27.28 51.89 47.57
C LYS A 287 28.02 52.01 48.91
N ASP A 288 28.30 50.87 49.55
CA ASP A 288 29.06 50.83 50.79
C ASP A 288 30.51 51.34 50.61
N ALA A 289 31.16 50.97 49.47
CA ALA A 289 32.50 51.45 49.11
C ALA A 289 32.50 52.99 48.84
N GLU A 290 31.50 53.49 48.11
CA GLU A 290 31.38 54.93 47.86
C GLU A 290 31.13 55.74 49.16
N ALA A 291 30.33 55.20 50.07
CA ALA A 291 30.11 55.82 51.39
C ALA A 291 31.40 55.84 52.24
N ALA A 292 32.15 54.73 52.21
CA ALA A 292 33.44 54.64 52.90
C ALA A 292 34.50 55.62 52.32
N LYS A 293 34.56 55.73 50.99
CA LYS A 293 35.44 56.73 50.32
C LYS A 293 35.07 58.16 50.70
N LYS A 294 33.79 58.52 50.76
CA LYS A 294 33.36 59.85 51.21
C LYS A 294 33.78 60.10 52.64
N LYS A 295 33.59 59.12 53.56
CA LYS A 295 34.00 59.21 54.97
C LYS A 295 35.52 59.36 55.09
N ALA A 296 36.31 58.59 54.32
CA ALA A 296 37.76 58.71 54.29
C ALA A 296 38.21 60.11 53.83
N ALA A 297 37.63 60.61 52.71
CA ALA A 297 37.98 61.93 52.21
C ALA A 297 37.61 63.08 53.18
N GLN A 298 36.50 62.92 53.94
CA GLN A 298 36.15 63.88 54.97
C GLN A 298 37.12 63.86 56.12
N SER A 299 37.54 62.66 56.59
CA SER A 299 38.49 62.51 57.68
C SER A 299 39.92 63.00 57.29
N GLU A 300 40.33 62.77 56.04
CA GLU A 300 41.60 63.33 55.49
C GLU A 300 41.59 64.83 55.49
N LYS A 301 40.49 65.47 55.07
CA LYS A 301 40.30 66.90 55.14
C LYS A 301 40.35 67.42 56.57
N ALA A 302 39.68 66.74 57.49
CA ALA A 302 39.73 67.11 58.90
C ALA A 302 41.12 66.91 59.53
N ALA A 303 41.85 65.88 59.17
CA ALA A 303 43.20 65.63 59.61
C ALA A 303 44.17 66.70 59.07
N ALA A 304 44.06 67.07 57.78
CA ALA A 304 44.84 68.13 57.17
C ALA A 304 44.60 69.53 57.79
N ALA A 305 43.33 69.77 58.16
CA ALA A 305 42.97 71.04 58.83
C ALA A 305 43.57 71.08 60.26
N ALA A 306 43.44 69.99 61.04
CA ALA A 306 44.01 69.88 62.35
C ALA A 306 45.56 69.96 62.36
N GLN A 307 46.23 69.37 61.35
CA GLN A 307 47.64 69.44 61.15
C GLN A 307 48.13 70.89 60.86
N LYS A 308 47.40 71.62 59.96
CA LYS A 308 47.67 73.03 59.73
C LYS A 308 47.49 73.88 60.95
N GLN A 309 46.56 73.58 61.83
CA GLN A 309 46.34 74.31 63.08
C GLN A 309 47.47 74.00 64.09
N ALA A 310 47.89 72.74 64.22
CA ALA A 310 49.04 72.37 65.05
C ALA A 310 50.34 73.00 64.55
N GLN A 311 50.58 73.16 63.23
CA GLN A 311 51.72 73.82 62.67
C GLN A 311 51.75 75.35 62.94
N LYS A 312 50.54 75.99 63.06
CA LYS A 312 50.47 77.44 63.36
C LYS A 312 50.80 77.73 64.83
N ASN A 313 50.56 76.75 65.72
CA ASN A 313 50.86 76.90 67.15
C ASN A 313 51.72 75.73 67.65
N PRO A 314 53.02 75.72 67.36
CA PRO A 314 53.91 74.57 67.62
C PRO A 314 54.07 74.18 69.12
N ASN A 315 53.76 75.09 70.00
CA ASN A 315 53.81 74.88 71.49
C ASN A 315 52.48 74.39 72.10
N ASP A 316 51.40 74.28 71.34
CA ASP A 316 50.10 73.81 71.79
C ASP A 316 50.08 72.24 71.70
N ARG A 317 50.36 71.60 72.85
CA ARG A 317 50.35 70.12 72.96
C ARG A 317 48.99 69.51 72.70
N LYS A 318 47.88 70.18 72.98
CA LYS A 318 46.53 69.73 72.72
C LYS A 318 46.24 69.73 71.23
N ALA A 319 46.67 70.75 70.51
CA ALA A 319 46.54 70.78 69.03
C ALA A 319 47.31 69.66 68.34
N ALA A 320 48.52 69.36 68.83
CA ALA A 320 49.36 68.30 68.31
C ALA A 320 48.73 66.89 68.57
N GLU A 321 48.16 66.66 69.76
CA GLU A 321 47.44 65.42 70.11
C GLU A 321 46.16 65.24 69.29
N GLU A 322 45.43 66.33 69.05
CA GLU A 322 44.24 66.30 68.20
C GLU A 322 44.58 66.02 66.72
N ALA A 323 45.61 66.62 66.20
CA ALA A 323 46.13 66.36 64.85
C ALA A 323 46.54 64.90 64.69
N ALA A 324 47.28 64.34 65.68
CA ALA A 324 47.66 62.90 65.65
C ALA A 324 46.44 61.98 65.72
N LYS A 325 45.42 62.25 66.57
CA LYS A 325 44.17 61.50 66.57
C LYS A 325 43.45 61.58 65.24
N LYS A 326 43.34 62.75 64.68
CA LYS A 326 42.68 62.93 63.36
C LYS A 326 43.42 62.19 62.24
N GLN A 327 44.77 62.19 62.27
CA GLN A 327 45.54 61.37 61.36
C GLN A 327 45.34 59.89 61.46
N GLN A 328 45.26 59.34 62.72
CA GLN A 328 44.97 57.96 62.91
C GLN A 328 43.55 57.60 62.45
N GLU A 329 42.58 58.46 62.73
CA GLU A 329 41.20 58.28 62.25
C GLU A 329 41.14 58.29 60.69
N ALA A 330 41.85 59.19 60.06
CA ALA A 330 41.95 59.28 58.60
C ALA A 330 42.59 58.03 57.99
N ALA A 331 43.71 57.53 58.58
CA ALA A 331 44.38 56.31 58.15
C ALA A 331 43.46 55.08 58.27
N LYS A 332 42.74 54.98 59.40
CA LYS A 332 41.75 53.91 59.58
C LYS A 332 40.61 53.97 58.56
N ASN A 333 40.00 55.13 58.34
CA ASN A 333 38.92 55.29 57.38
C ASN A 333 39.40 55.04 55.92
N LYS A 334 40.65 55.40 55.63
CA LYS A 334 41.29 55.11 54.33
C LYS A 334 41.46 53.62 54.09
N GLN A 335 41.92 52.88 55.12
CA GLN A 335 42.03 51.44 55.05
C GLN A 335 40.68 50.80 54.87
N GLU A 336 39.67 51.22 55.66
CA GLU A 336 38.26 50.75 55.53
C GLU A 336 37.72 50.99 54.11
N ALA A 337 37.97 52.18 53.52
CA ALA A 337 37.54 52.49 52.16
C ALA A 337 38.24 51.59 51.12
N SER A 338 39.53 51.29 51.30
CA SER A 338 40.30 50.35 50.42
C SER A 338 39.73 48.93 50.47
N ASP A 339 39.43 48.43 51.67
CA ASP A 339 38.91 47.09 51.88
C ASP A 339 37.48 46.95 51.32
N LYS A 340 36.65 47.98 51.49
CA LYS A 340 35.32 48.04 50.86
C LYS A 340 35.37 48.11 49.34
N ASP A 341 36.37 48.83 48.80
CA ASP A 341 36.58 48.95 47.35
C ASP A 341 36.98 47.58 46.71
N LYS A 342 37.89 46.85 47.38
CA LYS A 342 38.25 45.48 47.00
C LYS A 342 37.01 44.55 47.00
N THR A 343 36.25 44.60 48.08
CA THR A 343 35.01 43.82 48.21
C THR A 343 34.01 44.14 47.09
N ALA A 344 33.85 45.42 46.76
CA ALA A 344 32.97 45.85 45.68
C ALA A 344 33.45 45.32 44.29
N ALA A 345 34.78 45.38 44.05
CA ALA A 345 35.37 44.83 42.83
C ALA A 345 35.18 43.30 42.72
N GLU A 346 35.39 42.56 43.82
CA GLU A 346 35.14 41.10 43.84
C GLU A 346 33.69 40.73 43.57
N LYS A 347 32.74 41.46 44.22
CA LYS A 347 31.31 41.25 43.99
C LYS A 347 30.88 41.63 42.58
N ALA A 348 31.46 42.70 41.98
CA ALA A 348 31.20 43.07 40.60
C ALA A 348 31.72 42.01 39.61
N ASN A 349 32.86 41.39 39.86
CA ASN A 349 33.38 40.29 39.04
C ASN A 349 32.53 39.02 39.19
N ALA A 350 32.06 38.71 40.41
CA ALA A 350 31.14 37.59 40.63
C ALA A 350 29.80 37.79 39.89
N ALA A 351 29.27 39.02 39.89
CA ALA A 351 28.04 39.33 39.16
C ALA A 351 28.21 39.18 37.65
N LYS A 352 29.37 39.62 37.06
CA LYS A 352 29.67 39.42 35.64
C LYS A 352 29.77 37.94 35.26
N LYS A 353 30.41 37.10 36.11
CA LYS A 353 30.50 35.65 35.91
C LYS A 353 29.13 35.02 35.98
N GLY A 354 28.31 35.40 36.95
CA GLY A 354 26.92 34.90 37.08
C GLY A 354 26.06 35.20 35.84
N ASP A 355 26.19 36.41 35.28
CA ASP A 355 25.52 36.79 34.02
C ASP A 355 25.95 35.92 32.83
N GLN A 356 27.26 35.69 32.68
CA GLN A 356 27.77 34.85 31.61
C GLN A 356 27.27 33.40 31.74
N GLU A 357 27.26 32.85 32.97
CA GLU A 357 26.75 31.50 33.24
C GLU A 357 25.27 31.41 32.96
N ALA A 358 24.46 32.35 33.41
CA ALA A 358 23.04 32.42 33.15
C ALA A 358 22.71 32.50 31.65
N ALA A 359 23.47 33.31 30.90
CA ALA A 359 23.32 33.43 29.45
C ALA A 359 23.70 32.12 28.72
N THR A 360 24.73 31.41 29.18
CA THR A 360 25.14 30.10 28.62
C THR A 360 24.08 29.07 28.90
N LYS A 361 23.58 28.97 30.12
CA LYS A 361 22.50 28.03 30.49
C LYS A 361 21.21 28.29 29.73
N GLN A 362 20.87 29.55 29.48
CA GLN A 362 19.69 29.89 28.66
C GLN A 362 19.86 29.42 27.21
N LYS A 363 21.03 29.64 26.59
CA LYS A 363 21.31 29.13 25.23
C LYS A 363 21.23 27.59 25.14
N GLU A 364 21.73 26.88 26.15
CA GLU A 364 21.62 25.42 26.23
C GLU A 364 20.15 24.98 26.33
N ALA A 365 19.34 25.65 27.16
CA ALA A 365 17.91 25.37 27.30
C ALA A 365 17.15 25.60 25.98
N ASP A 366 17.42 26.74 25.32
CA ASP A 366 16.80 27.07 24.02
C ASP A 366 17.17 26.05 22.94
N ALA A 367 18.43 25.60 22.88
CA ALA A 367 18.87 24.55 21.94
C ALA A 367 18.16 23.21 22.19
N LYS A 368 18.04 22.78 23.46
CA LYS A 368 17.32 21.57 23.82
C LYS A 368 15.82 21.67 23.53
N GLN A 369 15.20 22.85 23.76
CA GLN A 369 13.80 23.07 23.40
C GLN A 369 13.56 22.96 21.91
N LYS A 370 14.47 23.50 21.08
CA LYS A 370 14.41 23.35 19.63
C LYS A 370 14.53 21.90 19.21
N ALA A 371 15.46 21.15 19.77
CA ALA A 371 15.63 19.70 19.49
C ALA A 371 14.39 18.88 19.90
N ALA A 372 13.76 19.23 21.03
CA ALA A 372 12.53 18.60 21.48
C ALA A 372 11.36 18.85 20.51
N ASN A 373 11.22 20.09 20.02
CA ASN A 373 10.18 20.44 19.05
C ASN A 373 10.38 19.72 17.70
N GLU A 374 11.63 19.60 17.24
CA GLU A 374 11.97 18.85 16.02
C GLU A 374 11.65 17.35 16.16
N ALA A 375 12.00 16.74 17.30
CA ALA A 375 11.68 15.35 17.58
C ALA A 375 10.17 15.10 17.67
N ALA A 376 9.42 16.01 18.28
CA ALA A 376 7.96 15.92 18.35
C ALA A 376 7.32 15.97 16.97
N LYS A 377 7.83 16.84 16.08
CA LYS A 377 7.39 16.91 14.68
C LYS A 377 7.68 15.60 13.94
N GLN A 378 8.89 15.06 14.08
CA GLN A 378 9.26 13.77 13.46
C GLN A 378 8.38 12.63 13.95
N ALA A 379 8.06 12.58 15.25
CA ALA A 379 7.15 11.59 15.81
C ALA A 379 5.75 11.70 15.17
N GLN A 380 5.22 12.91 15.04
CA GLN A 380 3.92 13.16 14.41
C GLN A 380 3.91 12.76 12.92
N ASP A 381 5.00 13.04 12.19
CA ASP A 381 5.11 12.65 10.78
C ASP A 381 5.13 11.12 10.62
N LYS A 382 5.83 10.40 11.52
CA LYS A 382 5.84 8.94 11.55
C LYS A 382 4.48 8.33 11.89
N GLU A 383 3.71 8.95 12.75
CA GLU A 383 2.34 8.52 13.06
C GLU A 383 1.39 8.68 11.87
N ARG A 384 1.53 9.79 11.14
CA ARG A 384 0.76 10.00 9.91
C ARG A 384 1.11 8.96 8.85
N GLU A 385 2.40 8.63 8.68
CA GLU A 385 2.86 7.58 7.79
C GLU A 385 2.21 6.23 8.15
N ALA A 386 2.27 5.81 9.42
CA ALA A 386 1.66 4.57 9.89
C ALA A 386 0.14 4.52 9.67
N SER A 387 -0.55 5.63 9.96
CA SER A 387 -2.00 5.75 9.74
C SER A 387 -2.37 5.66 8.25
N SER A 388 -1.58 6.30 7.39
CA SER A 388 -1.79 6.29 5.94
C SER A 388 -1.64 4.88 5.35
N GLU A 389 -0.57 4.15 5.74
CA GLU A 389 -0.36 2.77 5.28
C GLU A 389 -1.49 1.84 5.73
N LYS A 390 -1.95 1.98 6.98
CA LYS A 390 -3.07 1.19 7.48
C LYS A 390 -4.36 1.47 6.70
N GLN A 391 -4.66 2.74 6.47
CA GLN A 391 -5.86 3.14 5.72
C GLN A 391 -5.81 2.62 4.28
N PHE A 392 -4.65 2.64 3.65
CA PHE A 392 -4.46 2.07 2.32
C PHE A 392 -4.70 0.55 2.32
N ALA A 393 -4.13 -0.17 3.28
CA ALA A 393 -4.34 -1.60 3.42
C ALA A 393 -5.82 -1.97 3.58
N ASP A 394 -6.53 -1.26 4.46
CA ASP A 394 -7.95 -1.49 4.72
C ASP A 394 -8.81 -1.20 3.48
N THR A 395 -8.46 -0.15 2.73
CA THR A 395 -9.15 0.19 1.47
C THR A 395 -8.96 -0.90 0.43
N LYS A 396 -7.73 -1.39 0.24
CA LYS A 396 -7.43 -2.46 -0.73
C LYS A 396 -8.12 -3.77 -0.38
N GLU A 397 -8.20 -4.10 0.89
CA GLU A 397 -8.94 -5.29 1.33
C GLU A 397 -10.44 -5.18 1.04
N GLN A 398 -11.05 -4.02 1.32
CA GLN A 398 -12.47 -3.78 1.02
C GLN A 398 -12.76 -3.87 -0.48
N GLU A 399 -11.90 -3.28 -1.32
CA GLU A 399 -12.01 -3.39 -2.78
C GLU A 399 -11.93 -4.84 -3.24
N ALA A 400 -10.92 -5.60 -2.77
CA ALA A 400 -10.76 -7.00 -3.13
C ALA A 400 -11.95 -7.87 -2.69
N GLN A 401 -12.52 -7.61 -1.50
CA GLN A 401 -13.70 -8.31 -1.01
C GLN A 401 -14.94 -8.01 -1.86
N SER A 402 -15.14 -6.75 -2.27
CA SER A 402 -16.23 -6.37 -3.15
C SER A 402 -16.11 -7.04 -4.51
N ASP A 403 -14.93 -6.93 -5.14
CA ASP A 403 -14.67 -7.52 -6.44
C ASP A 403 -14.85 -9.05 -6.43
N ARG A 404 -14.46 -9.70 -5.34
CA ARG A 404 -14.64 -11.15 -5.16
C ARG A 404 -16.11 -11.56 -5.15
N LYS A 405 -16.98 -10.80 -4.48
CA LYS A 405 -18.43 -11.04 -4.49
C LYS A 405 -19.00 -10.91 -5.89
N ASP A 406 -18.56 -9.90 -6.63
CA ASP A 406 -18.99 -9.65 -7.99
C ASP A 406 -18.55 -10.76 -8.95
N VAL A 407 -17.28 -11.20 -8.86
CA VAL A 407 -16.76 -12.31 -9.66
C VAL A 407 -17.49 -13.62 -9.34
N ALA A 408 -17.78 -13.87 -8.07
CA ALA A 408 -18.55 -15.05 -7.69
C ALA A 408 -19.98 -15.03 -8.23
N ALA A 409 -20.63 -13.86 -8.22
CA ALA A 409 -21.96 -13.67 -8.79
C ALA A 409 -21.96 -13.90 -10.31
N ASP A 410 -20.98 -13.32 -11.02
CA ASP A 410 -20.85 -13.49 -12.47
C ASP A 410 -20.51 -14.94 -12.86
N THR A 411 -19.69 -15.61 -12.07
CA THR A 411 -19.40 -17.04 -12.26
C THR A 411 -20.66 -17.90 -12.14
N ARG A 412 -21.55 -17.58 -11.18
CA ARG A 412 -22.84 -18.27 -11.05
C ARG A 412 -23.71 -18.07 -12.29
N LYS A 413 -23.75 -16.84 -12.83
CA LYS A 413 -24.53 -16.56 -14.05
C LYS A 413 -24.03 -17.37 -15.25
N ILE A 414 -22.71 -17.44 -15.45
CA ILE A 414 -22.12 -18.27 -16.53
C ILE A 414 -22.54 -19.73 -16.37
N ILE A 415 -22.56 -20.23 -15.13
CA ILE A 415 -22.96 -21.60 -14.84
C ILE A 415 -24.44 -21.81 -15.14
N GLU A 416 -25.30 -20.87 -14.77
CA GLU A 416 -26.73 -20.95 -15.03
C GLU A 416 -27.04 -20.89 -16.55
N GLU A 417 -26.40 -19.95 -17.28
CA GLU A 417 -26.55 -19.82 -18.72
C GLU A 417 -26.20 -21.14 -19.45
N LYS A 418 -25.10 -21.81 -19.05
CA LYS A 418 -24.69 -23.10 -19.60
C LYS A 418 -25.57 -24.27 -19.17
N ARG A 419 -26.24 -24.17 -18.02
CA ARG A 419 -27.09 -25.21 -17.48
C ARG A 419 -28.37 -25.40 -18.29
N GLU A 420 -28.98 -24.32 -18.73
CA GLU A 420 -30.22 -24.33 -19.49
C GLU A 420 -30.07 -25.02 -20.86
N GLU A 421 -28.91 -24.84 -21.51
CA GLU A 421 -28.61 -25.43 -22.80
C GLU A 421 -28.47 -26.97 -22.76
N ARG A 422 -28.04 -27.53 -21.60
CA ARG A 422 -27.79 -28.96 -21.46
C ARG A 422 -28.98 -29.76 -20.90
N LYS A 423 -29.97 -29.10 -20.28
CA LYS A 423 -31.07 -29.73 -19.59
C LYS A 423 -31.88 -30.68 -20.47
N ALA A 424 -32.13 -30.30 -21.72
CA ALA A 424 -32.87 -31.10 -22.67
C ALA A 424 -32.13 -32.36 -23.16
N GLN A 425 -30.79 -32.32 -23.18
CA GLN A 425 -29.98 -33.47 -23.63
C GLN A 425 -29.90 -34.58 -22.53
N ASP A 426 -29.95 -34.16 -21.25
CA ASP A 426 -29.77 -35.08 -20.13
C ASP A 426 -31.06 -35.86 -19.78
N GLU A 427 -32.26 -35.28 -19.99
CA GLU A 427 -33.51 -35.92 -19.60
C GLU A 427 -33.78 -37.22 -20.37
N ALA A 428 -33.40 -37.31 -21.64
CA ALA A 428 -33.59 -38.53 -22.44
C ALA A 428 -32.62 -39.65 -22.06
N ALA A 429 -31.39 -39.32 -21.67
CA ALA A 429 -30.37 -40.31 -21.31
C ALA A 429 -30.64 -40.96 -19.93
N PHE A 430 -31.28 -40.22 -19.03
CA PHE A 430 -31.56 -40.71 -17.66
C PHE A 430 -32.84 -41.54 -17.51
N ALA A 431 -33.76 -41.49 -18.47
CA ALA A 431 -35.06 -42.12 -18.37
C ALA A 431 -35.04 -43.66 -18.17
N SER A 432 -33.96 -44.34 -18.59
CA SER A 432 -33.81 -45.82 -18.51
C SER A 432 -32.60 -46.28 -17.69
N ALA A 433 -31.75 -45.39 -17.21
CA ALA A 433 -30.50 -45.70 -16.51
C ALA A 433 -30.68 -45.80 -14.98
N LEU A 434 -29.76 -46.48 -14.31
CA LEU A 434 -29.59 -46.43 -12.85
C LEU A 434 -28.29 -45.63 -12.55
N PRO A 435 -28.37 -44.31 -12.33
CA PRO A 435 -27.18 -43.49 -12.20
C PRO A 435 -26.50 -43.65 -10.84
N GLY A 436 -25.18 -43.75 -10.83
CA GLY A 436 -24.32 -43.64 -9.67
C GLY A 436 -23.19 -42.62 -9.92
N ALA A 437 -22.95 -41.74 -8.94
CA ALA A 437 -21.89 -40.73 -9.05
C ALA A 437 -20.58 -41.22 -8.43
N MET A 438 -19.45 -40.95 -9.10
CA MET A 438 -18.12 -41.21 -8.56
C MET A 438 -17.13 -40.09 -8.94
N LEU A 439 -16.05 -39.94 -8.16
CA LEU A 439 -14.92 -39.11 -8.51
C LEU A 439 -13.88 -39.89 -9.32
N LYS A 440 -13.58 -39.43 -10.51
CA LYS A 440 -12.50 -39.92 -11.35
C LYS A 440 -11.33 -38.96 -11.30
N VAL A 441 -10.15 -39.43 -10.91
CA VAL A 441 -8.92 -38.62 -10.89
C VAL A 441 -8.49 -38.32 -12.33
N VAL A 442 -8.30 -37.03 -12.65
CA VAL A 442 -7.88 -36.57 -13.97
C VAL A 442 -6.43 -36.05 -13.96
N ASP A 443 -5.93 -35.65 -12.79
CA ASP A 443 -4.53 -35.28 -12.58
C ASP A 443 -3.99 -36.00 -11.34
N SER A 444 -3.14 -36.99 -11.55
CA SER A 444 -2.56 -37.80 -10.48
C SER A 444 -1.53 -37.03 -9.63
N GLY A 445 -0.91 -35.96 -10.17
CA GLY A 445 0.07 -35.16 -9.46
C GLY A 445 -0.56 -34.25 -8.41
N SER A 446 -1.63 -33.55 -8.78
CA SER A 446 -2.39 -32.69 -7.90
C SER A 446 -3.64 -33.33 -7.30
N LEU A 447 -3.93 -34.58 -7.67
CA LEU A 447 -5.13 -35.36 -7.30
C LEU A 447 -6.44 -34.62 -7.59
N LEU A 448 -6.46 -33.86 -8.71
CA LEU A 448 -7.69 -33.25 -9.20
C LEU A 448 -8.59 -34.31 -9.82
N SER A 449 -9.89 -34.14 -9.58
CA SER A 449 -10.91 -35.11 -10.01
C SER A 449 -12.05 -34.42 -10.73
N GLU A 450 -12.78 -35.21 -11.54
CA GLU A 450 -14.07 -34.89 -12.13
C GLU A 450 -15.16 -35.82 -11.58
N VAL A 451 -16.40 -35.40 -11.55
CA VAL A 451 -17.53 -36.29 -11.25
C VAL A 451 -17.95 -37.01 -12.52
N VAL A 452 -18.11 -38.32 -12.43
CA VAL A 452 -18.65 -39.15 -13.50
C VAL A 452 -19.89 -39.81 -12.99
N LEU A 453 -21.00 -39.70 -13.73
CA LEU A 453 -22.19 -40.54 -13.56
C LEU A 453 -22.04 -41.77 -14.41
N LEU A 454 -22.21 -42.89 -13.79
CA LEU A 454 -22.23 -44.20 -14.44
C LEU A 454 -23.65 -44.76 -14.43
N ASP A 455 -24.07 -45.45 -15.47
CA ASP A 455 -25.21 -46.32 -15.39
C ASP A 455 -24.77 -47.63 -14.71
N LEU A 456 -25.20 -47.85 -13.50
CA LEU A 456 -24.85 -49.02 -12.69
C LEU A 456 -25.35 -50.35 -13.28
N LYS A 457 -26.25 -50.32 -14.28
CA LYS A 457 -26.71 -51.53 -14.99
C LYS A 457 -25.74 -51.93 -16.08
N THR A 458 -25.13 -50.96 -16.76
CA THR A 458 -24.29 -51.21 -17.93
C THR A 458 -22.82 -50.86 -17.69
N GLU A 459 -22.50 -50.28 -16.51
CA GLU A 459 -21.17 -49.78 -16.10
C GLU A 459 -20.59 -48.73 -17.06
N LYS A 460 -21.43 -48.14 -17.92
CA LYS A 460 -21.00 -47.13 -18.90
C LYS A 460 -21.20 -45.74 -18.32
N PRO A 461 -20.29 -44.80 -18.66
CA PRO A 461 -20.46 -43.41 -18.27
C PRO A 461 -21.69 -42.83 -18.99
N LEU A 462 -22.62 -42.31 -18.21
CA LEU A 462 -23.78 -41.55 -18.68
C LEU A 462 -23.39 -40.10 -18.94
N LYS A 463 -22.62 -39.53 -18.02
CA LYS A 463 -22.18 -38.13 -18.09
C LYS A 463 -20.89 -37.91 -17.31
N THR A 464 -20.07 -36.99 -17.79
CA THR A 464 -18.88 -36.54 -17.09
C THR A 464 -19.02 -35.04 -16.83
N SER A 465 -18.67 -34.60 -15.62
CA SER A 465 -18.66 -33.17 -15.26
C SER A 465 -17.62 -32.41 -16.06
N SER A 466 -17.97 -31.23 -16.50
CA SER A 466 -16.96 -30.26 -17.03
C SER A 466 -16.06 -29.70 -15.93
N LEU A 467 -16.50 -29.78 -14.66
CA LEU A 467 -15.72 -29.42 -13.50
C LEU A 467 -14.70 -30.51 -13.18
N ASN A 468 -13.45 -30.33 -13.61
CA ASN A 468 -12.36 -31.29 -13.47
C ASN A 468 -11.32 -30.88 -12.42
N THR A 469 -11.65 -29.92 -11.57
CA THR A 469 -10.74 -29.34 -10.57
C THR A 469 -11.17 -29.65 -9.13
N ILE A 470 -11.96 -30.73 -8.92
CA ILE A 470 -12.39 -31.16 -7.59
C ILE A 470 -11.18 -31.68 -6.81
N ARG A 471 -11.01 -31.17 -5.59
CA ARG A 471 -9.87 -31.43 -4.72
C ARG A 471 -10.25 -32.38 -3.57
N GLY A 472 -9.22 -32.96 -2.96
CA GLY A 472 -9.38 -33.74 -1.73
C GLY A 472 -10.10 -35.06 -1.89
N ARG A 473 -10.55 -35.46 -3.09
CA ARG A 473 -11.31 -36.69 -3.38
C ARG A 473 -12.53 -36.85 -2.47
N ALA A 474 -13.09 -35.74 -2.01
CA ALA A 474 -14.27 -35.70 -1.18
C ALA A 474 -15.44 -35.15 -1.99
N LEU A 475 -16.54 -35.91 -1.97
CA LEU A 475 -17.84 -35.54 -2.52
C LEU A 475 -18.87 -35.84 -1.45
N ILE A 476 -19.52 -34.81 -0.94
CA ILE A 476 -20.52 -34.94 0.11
C ILE A 476 -21.90 -34.85 -0.53
N GLU A 477 -22.77 -35.84 -0.27
CA GLU A 477 -24.17 -35.78 -0.68
C GLU A 477 -24.93 -34.87 0.27
N GLY A 478 -25.33 -33.70 -0.23
CA GLY A 478 -26.28 -32.81 0.42
C GLY A 478 -27.71 -33.17 0.03
N THR A 479 -28.71 -32.43 0.52
CA THR A 479 -30.14 -32.72 0.29
C THR A 479 -30.49 -32.79 -1.20
N ASP A 480 -29.99 -31.85 -2.02
CA ASP A 480 -30.30 -31.75 -3.45
C ASP A 480 -29.06 -31.51 -4.32
N SER A 481 -27.87 -31.70 -3.77
CA SER A 481 -26.62 -31.40 -4.46
C SER A 481 -25.45 -32.20 -3.90
N LEU A 482 -24.43 -32.38 -4.72
CA LEU A 482 -23.13 -32.90 -4.32
C LEU A 482 -22.23 -31.71 -3.96
N ILE A 483 -21.64 -31.74 -2.78
CA ILE A 483 -20.75 -30.63 -2.31
C ILE A 483 -19.30 -31.08 -2.39
N ALA A 484 -18.46 -30.22 -2.94
CA ALA A 484 -17.02 -30.47 -3.09
C ALA A 484 -16.20 -29.19 -2.92
N ILE A 485 -14.89 -29.33 -2.74
CA ILE A 485 -13.90 -28.25 -2.92
C ILE A 485 -13.41 -28.32 -4.36
N ALA A 486 -13.51 -27.24 -5.11
CA ALA A 486 -13.04 -27.17 -6.49
C ALA A 486 -12.24 -25.89 -6.77
N GLY A 487 -11.35 -25.97 -7.75
CA GLY A 487 -10.50 -24.89 -8.22
C GLY A 487 -9.05 -25.31 -8.39
N SER A 488 -8.28 -24.53 -9.15
CA SER A 488 -6.87 -24.80 -9.42
C SER A 488 -6.03 -23.56 -9.26
N LYS A 489 -4.90 -23.65 -8.54
CA LYS A 489 -3.93 -22.58 -8.45
C LYS A 489 -3.23 -22.27 -9.77
N SER A 490 -3.08 -23.25 -10.64
CA SER A 490 -2.40 -23.10 -11.94
C SER A 490 -3.25 -22.38 -13.00
N GLY A 491 -4.57 -22.30 -12.80
CA GLY A 491 -5.49 -21.65 -13.74
C GLY A 491 -6.10 -20.33 -13.24
N ASN A 492 -5.52 -19.72 -12.23
CA ASN A 492 -6.07 -18.51 -11.57
C ASN A 492 -7.52 -18.65 -11.07
N GLN A 493 -7.97 -19.90 -10.89
CA GLN A 493 -9.29 -20.18 -10.38
C GLN A 493 -9.28 -20.22 -8.86
N MET A 494 -10.15 -19.45 -8.24
CA MET A 494 -10.32 -19.47 -6.79
C MET A 494 -10.74 -20.89 -6.35
N ILE A 495 -9.98 -21.46 -5.42
CA ILE A 495 -10.35 -22.72 -4.79
C ILE A 495 -11.45 -22.41 -3.79
N THR A 496 -12.62 -23.05 -3.93
CA THR A 496 -13.80 -22.73 -3.11
C THR A 496 -14.71 -23.95 -2.95
N LEU A 497 -15.73 -23.85 -2.07
CA LEU A 497 -16.80 -24.81 -2.02
C LEU A 497 -17.74 -24.63 -3.21
N VAL A 498 -18.16 -25.74 -3.79
CA VAL A 498 -19.13 -25.79 -4.89
C VAL A 498 -20.24 -26.78 -4.59
N ALA A 499 -21.43 -26.44 -5.04
CA ALA A 499 -22.57 -27.39 -5.09
C ALA A 499 -22.76 -27.79 -6.55
N ILE A 500 -22.89 -29.09 -6.79
CA ILE A 500 -23.02 -29.71 -8.10
C ILE A 500 -24.37 -30.41 -8.16
N ASN A 501 -25.14 -30.21 -9.22
CA ASN A 501 -26.38 -30.92 -9.44
C ASN A 501 -26.09 -32.42 -9.66
N PRO A 502 -26.71 -33.35 -8.92
CA PRO A 502 -26.39 -34.76 -9.01
C PRO A 502 -26.82 -35.44 -10.33
N ARG A 503 -27.71 -34.81 -11.11
CA ARG A 503 -28.15 -35.31 -12.42
C ARG A 503 -27.42 -34.66 -13.58
N THR A 504 -27.29 -33.31 -13.54
CA THR A 504 -26.68 -32.57 -14.65
C THR A 504 -25.17 -32.49 -14.50
N LEU A 505 -24.58 -32.75 -13.34
CA LEU A 505 -23.20 -32.61 -12.95
C LEU A 505 -22.66 -31.17 -13.10
N GLU A 506 -23.56 -30.22 -13.12
CA GLU A 506 -23.20 -28.81 -13.24
C GLU A 506 -23.15 -28.12 -11.89
N MET A 507 -22.25 -27.18 -11.77
CA MET A 507 -22.14 -26.37 -10.57
C MET A 507 -23.36 -25.46 -10.47
N THR A 508 -24.07 -25.53 -9.34
CA THR A 508 -25.29 -24.76 -9.06
C THR A 508 -25.04 -23.61 -8.09
N LYS A 509 -24.05 -23.78 -7.22
CA LYS A 509 -23.65 -22.75 -6.24
C LYS A 509 -22.13 -22.76 -6.07
N GLN A 510 -21.60 -21.64 -5.69
CA GLN A 510 -20.18 -21.45 -5.36
C GLN A 510 -20.05 -20.51 -4.16
N ALA A 511 -19.23 -20.88 -3.18
CA ALA A 511 -18.90 -19.99 -2.08
C ALA A 511 -18.06 -18.80 -2.54
N THR A 512 -18.16 -17.70 -1.81
CA THR A 512 -17.47 -16.44 -2.13
C THR A 512 -16.09 -16.29 -1.49
N VAL A 513 -15.70 -17.26 -0.63
CA VAL A 513 -14.45 -17.23 0.11
C VAL A 513 -13.48 -18.30 -0.39
N PRO A 514 -12.17 -18.01 -0.44
CA PRO A 514 -11.17 -18.98 -0.87
C PRO A 514 -10.98 -20.07 0.19
N ILE A 515 -10.89 -21.30 -0.27
CA ILE A 515 -10.58 -22.48 0.53
C ILE A 515 -9.10 -22.84 0.35
N ALA A 516 -8.43 -23.22 1.43
CA ALA A 516 -7.05 -23.72 1.36
C ALA A 516 -7.00 -24.98 0.47
N ALA A 517 -6.03 -25.01 -0.45
CA ALA A 517 -5.94 -26.07 -1.47
C ALA A 517 -5.88 -27.51 -0.91
N GLN A 518 -5.44 -27.68 0.31
CA GLN A 518 -5.28 -28.94 1.01
C GLN A 518 -6.34 -29.17 2.09
N SER A 519 -7.34 -28.30 2.16
CA SER A 519 -8.42 -28.42 3.15
C SER A 519 -9.16 -29.73 3.01
N LEU A 520 -9.48 -30.33 4.14
CA LEU A 520 -10.54 -31.34 4.19
C LEU A 520 -11.91 -30.64 4.07
N LEU A 521 -12.90 -31.36 3.55
CA LEU A 521 -14.29 -30.99 3.57
C LEU A 521 -15.04 -32.03 4.41
N ILE A 522 -15.70 -31.58 5.44
CA ILE A 522 -16.58 -32.43 6.25
C ILE A 522 -17.95 -31.80 6.39
N GLN A 523 -18.94 -32.65 6.64
CA GLN A 523 -20.28 -32.25 7.04
C GLN A 523 -20.51 -32.69 8.48
N ALA A 524 -21.08 -31.82 9.29
CA ALA A 524 -21.64 -32.16 10.58
C ALA A 524 -22.95 -31.40 10.75
N ASP A 525 -23.99 -32.11 11.12
CA ASP A 525 -25.37 -31.62 11.11
C ASP A 525 -25.70 -30.97 9.73
N ASP A 526 -26.32 -29.81 9.70
CA ASP A 526 -26.67 -29.09 8.48
C ASP A 526 -25.59 -28.11 8.02
N SER A 527 -24.31 -28.32 8.39
CA SER A 527 -23.21 -27.40 8.09
C SER A 527 -22.02 -28.12 7.47
N TYR A 528 -21.31 -27.38 6.61
CA TYR A 528 -20.05 -27.82 6.01
C TYR A 528 -18.91 -27.09 6.65
N TYR A 529 -17.79 -27.78 6.85
CA TYR A 529 -16.57 -27.19 7.44
C TYR A 529 -15.39 -27.41 6.50
N ALA A 530 -14.64 -26.32 6.28
CA ALA A 530 -13.41 -26.33 5.48
C ALA A 530 -12.47 -25.24 5.98
N VAL A 531 -11.17 -25.38 5.67
CA VAL A 531 -10.17 -24.35 5.98
C VAL A 531 -10.17 -23.31 4.88
N ILE A 532 -10.41 -22.04 5.24
CA ILE A 532 -10.32 -20.89 4.34
C ILE A 532 -8.93 -20.27 4.37
N GLU A 533 -8.53 -19.66 3.26
CA GLU A 533 -7.33 -18.83 3.16
C GLU A 533 -7.74 -17.36 3.12
N GLN A 534 -7.27 -16.54 4.10
CA GLN A 534 -7.56 -15.12 4.16
C GLN A 534 -6.30 -14.37 4.59
N SER A 535 -5.86 -13.42 3.77
CA SER A 535 -4.66 -12.60 4.01
C SER A 535 -3.41 -13.44 4.32
N GLY A 536 -3.21 -14.54 3.58
CA GLY A 536 -2.09 -15.46 3.75
C GLY A 536 -2.12 -16.31 5.03
N LYS A 537 -3.24 -16.32 5.76
CA LYS A 537 -3.48 -17.14 6.96
C LYS A 537 -4.65 -18.08 6.74
N ASN A 538 -4.63 -19.21 7.45
CA ASN A 538 -5.66 -20.23 7.32
C ASN A 538 -6.51 -20.28 8.59
N TYR A 539 -7.83 -20.41 8.41
CA TYR A 539 -8.82 -20.46 9.48
C TYR A 539 -9.83 -21.56 9.18
N LEU A 540 -10.32 -22.23 10.21
CA LEU A 540 -11.49 -23.09 10.03
C LEU A 540 -12.72 -22.20 9.79
N ALA A 541 -13.56 -22.55 8.83
CA ALA A 541 -14.82 -21.88 8.55
C ALA A 541 -15.99 -22.84 8.51
N ARG A 542 -17.18 -22.37 8.91
CA ARG A 542 -18.46 -23.06 8.84
C ARG A 542 -19.32 -22.44 7.75
N PHE A 543 -19.95 -23.29 6.94
CA PHE A 543 -20.82 -22.89 5.84
C PHE A 543 -22.20 -23.53 6.00
N ASN A 544 -23.23 -22.79 5.59
CA ASN A 544 -24.60 -23.32 5.51
C ASN A 544 -24.83 -24.06 4.17
N ASN A 545 -26.06 -24.60 3.97
CA ASN A 545 -26.46 -25.29 2.75
C ASN A 545 -26.47 -24.42 1.49
N ASN A 546 -26.39 -23.08 1.63
CA ASN A 546 -26.20 -22.14 0.53
C ASN A 546 -24.72 -21.85 0.23
N LEU A 547 -23.81 -22.52 0.93
CA LEU A 547 -22.34 -22.30 0.88
C LEU A 547 -21.93 -20.90 1.32
N GLU A 548 -22.74 -20.25 2.16
CA GLU A 548 -22.40 -18.96 2.77
C GLU A 548 -21.66 -19.21 4.09
N MET A 549 -20.55 -18.50 4.26
CA MET A 549 -19.77 -18.60 5.50
C MET A 549 -20.55 -18.00 6.68
N GLN A 550 -20.79 -18.81 7.70
CA GLN A 550 -21.52 -18.45 8.91
C GLN A 550 -20.59 -18.09 10.08
N ALA A 551 -19.45 -18.75 10.16
CA ALA A 551 -18.47 -18.53 11.22
C ALA A 551 -17.05 -18.81 10.72
N LYS A 552 -16.08 -18.18 11.38
CA LYS A 552 -14.65 -18.38 11.17
C LYS A 552 -13.95 -18.50 12.52
N SER A 553 -12.97 -19.41 12.64
CA SER A 553 -12.18 -19.55 13.88
C SER A 553 -11.38 -18.30 14.21
N SER A 554 -11.23 -18.03 15.50
CA SER A 554 -10.35 -16.96 16.00
C SER A 554 -8.86 -17.35 15.93
N VAL A 555 -8.56 -18.65 15.93
CA VAL A 555 -7.21 -19.19 15.85
C VAL A 555 -6.86 -19.59 14.41
N THR A 556 -5.59 -19.39 14.04
CA THR A 556 -5.06 -19.89 12.77
C THR A 556 -4.81 -21.39 12.85
N VAL A 557 -5.16 -22.10 11.78
CA VAL A 557 -5.01 -23.56 11.69
C VAL A 557 -4.09 -23.95 10.55
N LEU A 558 -3.59 -25.17 10.56
CA LEU A 558 -2.84 -25.71 9.42
C LEU A 558 -3.79 -25.86 8.21
N PRO A 559 -3.36 -25.55 6.99
CA PRO A 559 -4.22 -25.62 5.79
C PRO A 559 -4.73 -27.05 5.48
N TYR A 560 -4.05 -28.05 6.00
CA TYR A 560 -4.35 -29.47 5.86
C TYR A 560 -4.76 -30.14 7.19
N THR A 561 -5.17 -29.36 8.19
CA THR A 561 -5.57 -29.91 9.49
C THR A 561 -6.66 -30.97 9.32
N ALA A 562 -6.56 -32.05 10.07
CA ALA A 562 -7.71 -32.93 10.28
C ALA A 562 -8.81 -32.14 11.00
N ILE A 563 -10.06 -32.40 10.62
CA ILE A 563 -11.23 -31.83 11.26
C ILE A 563 -12.03 -33.00 11.83
N SER A 564 -11.97 -33.17 13.15
CA SER A 564 -12.68 -34.27 13.82
C SER A 564 -13.88 -33.73 14.57
N VAL A 565 -15.05 -34.31 14.29
CA VAL A 565 -16.31 -33.98 14.98
C VAL A 565 -16.37 -34.76 16.28
N THR A 566 -16.69 -34.09 17.37
CA THR A 566 -16.90 -34.68 18.69
C THR A 566 -18.19 -34.13 19.29
N GLU A 567 -18.72 -34.76 20.31
CA GLU A 567 -19.90 -34.28 21.07
C GLU A 567 -19.68 -32.86 21.67
N LYS A 568 -18.42 -32.46 21.89
CA LYS A 568 -18.07 -31.16 22.49
C LYS A 568 -17.69 -30.08 21.47
N GLY A 569 -17.59 -30.42 20.17
CA GLY A 569 -17.20 -29.51 19.11
C GLY A 569 -16.20 -30.12 18.13
N LEU A 570 -15.41 -29.29 17.48
CA LEU A 570 -14.49 -29.69 16.42
C LEU A 570 -13.06 -29.64 16.92
N LEU A 571 -12.30 -30.70 16.72
CA LEU A 571 -10.87 -30.75 16.95
C LEU A 571 -10.12 -30.40 15.67
N VAL A 572 -9.19 -29.45 15.78
CA VAL A 572 -8.31 -29.01 14.69
C VAL A 572 -6.89 -28.82 15.21
N GLN A 573 -5.90 -28.77 14.32
CA GLN A 573 -4.52 -28.46 14.66
C GLN A 573 -4.20 -27.01 14.27
N ASP A 574 -3.71 -26.21 15.24
CA ASP A 574 -3.28 -24.84 15.00
C ASP A 574 -1.89 -24.78 14.33
N THR A 575 -1.48 -23.57 13.92
CA THR A 575 -0.18 -23.34 13.26
C THR A 575 1.03 -23.56 14.20
N ALA A 576 0.81 -23.67 15.52
CA ALA A 576 1.82 -24.01 16.51
C ALA A 576 1.85 -25.52 16.85
N ASN A 577 1.17 -26.34 16.03
CA ASN A 577 1.01 -27.79 16.19
C ASN A 577 0.21 -28.25 17.43
N ASN A 578 -0.54 -27.35 18.08
CA ASN A 578 -1.41 -27.73 19.19
C ASN A 578 -2.79 -28.18 18.68
N ILE A 579 -3.40 -29.12 19.39
CA ILE A 579 -4.79 -29.49 19.13
C ILE A 579 -5.71 -28.49 19.84
N ARG A 580 -6.66 -27.93 19.11
CA ARG A 580 -7.66 -27.00 19.60
C ARG A 580 -9.05 -27.59 19.49
N LEU A 581 -9.84 -27.42 20.55
CA LEU A 581 -11.26 -27.72 20.56
C LEU A 581 -12.02 -26.42 20.26
N LEU A 582 -12.78 -26.43 19.18
CA LEU A 582 -13.59 -25.28 18.75
C LEU A 582 -15.07 -25.60 18.89
N ASN A 583 -15.88 -24.66 19.32
CA ASN A 583 -17.32 -24.79 19.33
C ASN A 583 -17.86 -24.94 17.88
N ALA A 584 -18.69 -25.92 17.64
CA ALA A 584 -19.17 -26.22 16.28
C ALA A 584 -19.99 -25.08 15.65
N ASN A 585 -20.72 -24.28 16.45
CA ASN A 585 -21.58 -23.23 15.93
C ASN A 585 -20.87 -21.95 15.57
N ASN A 586 -19.99 -21.43 16.44
CA ASN A 586 -19.34 -20.13 16.28
C ASN A 586 -17.83 -20.21 16.06
N LEU A 587 -17.25 -21.42 16.12
CA LEU A 587 -15.82 -21.69 15.93
C LEU A 587 -14.90 -20.93 16.89
N ALA A 588 -15.44 -20.44 18.03
CA ALA A 588 -14.62 -19.94 19.12
C ALA A 588 -13.91 -21.11 19.84
N GLU A 589 -12.76 -20.86 20.45
CA GLU A 589 -12.15 -21.86 21.34
C GLU A 589 -13.13 -22.21 22.44
N ALA A 590 -13.39 -23.51 22.62
CA ALA A 590 -14.17 -23.99 23.73
C ALA A 590 -13.38 -23.71 25.02
N ILE A 591 -13.94 -22.90 25.90
CA ILE A 591 -13.34 -22.60 27.21
C ILE A 591 -13.20 -23.94 27.95
N LYS A 592 -11.99 -24.23 28.41
CA LYS A 592 -11.67 -25.41 29.21
C LYS A 592 -12.42 -25.40 30.52
#